data_20754fae2f0220b0efb003e626368fc6
#
_entry.id   20754fae2f0220b0efb003e626368fc6
#
_cell.length_a   1.000
_cell.length_b   1.000
_cell.length_c   1.000
_cell.angle_alpha   90.00
_cell.angle_beta   90.00
_cell.angle_gamma   90.00
#
_symmetry.space_group_name_H-M   'P 1'
#
loop_
_entity.id
_entity.type
_entity.pdbx_description
1 polymer ?
#
loop_
_entity_poly.entity_id
_entity_poly.type
_entity_poly.pdbx_seq_one_letter_code
_entity_poly.pdbx_strand_id
1 'polypeptide(L)'
;MGKIIGIDLGTTNSCVSVLEGGSPKVIANSEGARTTPSIVAFNDQGERLVGQIAKNQAITNPDRTVFAVKRLIGNKFESKEVQKAKGMLPYSIVAAENGDAWVQVRDKKYSAQEVSAFILQKMKKSAEDYLGEPVTDAVITVPAYFNDAQRQATKDAGRIAGLNVQRIINEPTAAALAYGLDKKHDSKIAVFDLGGGTFDVSVLELGGGVFEVKSTNGDTFLGGEDFDLRIVEWLANEFQK
;
A
#
# COMPACT_ATOMS: atom_id res chain seq x y z
N MET A 1 17.88 11.36 18.67
CA MET A 1 17.37 10.32 17.76
C MET A 1 16.28 10.96 16.92
N GLY A 2 16.35 10.81 15.58
CA GLY A 2 15.27 11.27 14.70
C GLY A 2 13.94 10.59 15.00
N LYS A 3 12.85 11.22 14.60
CA LYS A 3 11.51 10.63 14.75
C LYS A 3 11.39 9.40 13.82
N ILE A 4 10.79 8.34 14.33
CA ILE A 4 10.42 7.16 13.55
C ILE A 4 8.95 7.29 13.20
N ILE A 5 8.61 7.14 11.93
CA ILE A 5 7.22 7.13 11.46
C ILE A 5 6.74 5.70 11.20
N GLY A 6 5.46 5.47 11.44
CA GLY A 6 4.77 4.26 11.00
C GLY A 6 4.06 4.51 9.68
N ILE A 7 4.25 3.65 8.69
CA ILE A 7 3.57 3.75 7.39
C ILE A 7 2.82 2.46 7.13
N ASP A 8 1.53 2.59 6.89
CA ASP A 8 0.72 1.56 6.25
C ASP A 8 0.71 1.83 4.74
N LEU A 9 1.43 1.00 3.99
CA LEU A 9 1.51 1.08 2.52
C LEU A 9 0.43 0.19 1.92
N GLY A 10 -0.80 0.69 1.90
CA GLY A 10 -1.96 -0.08 1.41
C GLY A 10 -2.04 -0.18 -0.11
N THR A 11 -2.79 -1.16 -0.62
CA THR A 11 -3.04 -1.36 -2.06
C THR A 11 -3.79 -0.19 -2.67
N THR A 12 -4.81 0.31 -1.97
CA THR A 12 -5.67 1.41 -2.42
C THR A 12 -5.32 2.73 -1.75
N ASN A 13 -5.11 2.73 -0.43
CA ASN A 13 -4.78 3.92 0.34
C ASN A 13 -3.62 3.64 1.29
N SER A 14 -2.79 4.64 1.50
CA SER A 14 -1.69 4.63 2.47
C SER A 14 -1.93 5.62 3.60
N CYS A 15 -1.34 5.34 4.76
CA CYS A 15 -1.48 6.14 5.96
C CYS A 15 -0.11 6.31 6.63
N VAL A 16 0.12 7.45 7.27
CA VAL A 16 1.34 7.71 8.03
C VAL A 16 1.00 8.17 9.45
N SER A 17 1.78 7.69 10.41
CA SER A 17 1.60 8.00 11.83
C SER A 17 2.93 8.24 12.53
N VAL A 18 2.87 8.91 13.67
CA VAL A 18 3.99 9.17 14.58
C VAL A 18 3.59 8.90 16.02
N LEU A 19 4.53 8.58 16.85
CA LEU A 19 4.32 8.52 18.30
C LEU A 19 4.52 9.93 18.89
N GLU A 20 3.48 10.52 19.44
CA GLU A 20 3.48 11.85 20.05
C GLU A 20 2.93 11.78 21.47
N GLY A 21 3.71 12.23 22.45
CA GLY A 21 3.31 12.15 23.86
C GLY A 21 3.04 10.73 24.37
N GLY A 22 3.67 9.71 23.78
CA GLY A 22 3.45 8.31 24.14
C GLY A 22 2.23 7.66 23.48
N SER A 23 1.49 8.39 22.63
CA SER A 23 0.31 7.89 21.91
C SER A 23 0.51 7.95 20.40
N PRO A 24 0.04 6.95 19.64
CA PRO A 24 0.11 6.98 18.19
C PRO A 24 -0.87 8.03 17.64
N LYS A 25 -0.41 8.80 16.68
CA LYS A 25 -1.21 9.84 16.01
C LYS A 25 -1.07 9.70 14.49
N VAL A 26 -2.19 9.55 13.81
CA VAL A 26 -2.25 9.55 12.36
C VAL A 26 -2.11 10.99 11.87
N ILE A 27 -1.21 11.20 10.91
CA ILE A 27 -0.91 12.50 10.34
C ILE A 27 -1.82 12.75 9.13
N ALA A 28 -2.44 13.92 9.09
CA ALA A 28 -3.18 14.36 7.90
C ALA A 28 -2.20 14.78 6.80
N ASN A 29 -2.55 14.48 5.55
CA ASN A 29 -1.80 14.94 4.38
C ASN A 29 -2.09 16.42 4.07
N SER A 30 -1.44 16.95 3.02
CA SER A 30 -1.61 18.35 2.60
C SER A 30 -3.05 18.70 2.16
N GLU A 31 -3.84 17.69 1.84
CA GLU A 31 -5.25 17.80 1.47
C GLU A 31 -6.20 17.70 2.69
N GLY A 32 -5.66 17.53 3.89
CA GLY A 32 -6.41 17.42 5.15
C GLY A 32 -6.95 16.00 5.43
N ALA A 33 -6.70 15.03 4.55
CA ALA A 33 -7.15 13.65 4.73
C ALA A 33 -6.13 12.83 5.53
N ARG A 34 -6.62 11.87 6.33
CA ARG A 34 -5.78 10.95 7.11
C ARG A 34 -5.24 9.77 6.30
N THR A 35 -5.79 9.55 5.12
CA THR A 35 -5.33 8.55 4.15
C THR A 35 -4.99 9.24 2.84
N THR A 36 -4.03 8.67 2.12
CA THR A 36 -3.60 9.15 0.80
C THR A 36 -3.78 8.02 -0.20
N PRO A 37 -4.48 8.23 -1.33
CA PRO A 37 -4.58 7.22 -2.36
C PRO A 37 -3.20 6.73 -2.82
N SER A 38 -3.02 5.41 -2.88
CA SER A 38 -1.79 4.75 -3.35
C SER A 38 -1.72 4.79 -4.88
N ILE A 39 -1.81 5.99 -5.44
CA ILE A 39 -1.92 6.25 -6.87
C ILE A 39 -0.82 7.22 -7.30
N VAL A 40 -0.16 6.90 -8.41
CA VAL A 40 0.86 7.72 -9.05
C VAL A 40 0.46 7.96 -10.50
N ALA A 41 0.48 9.20 -10.94
CA ALA A 41 0.18 9.54 -12.32
C ALA A 41 1.28 10.42 -12.93
N PHE A 42 1.37 10.40 -14.25
CA PHE A 42 2.31 11.21 -15.01
C PHE A 42 1.53 12.09 -15.99
N ASN A 43 1.67 13.40 -15.86
CA ASN A 43 1.01 14.35 -16.74
C ASN A 43 1.70 14.44 -18.12
N ASP A 44 1.19 15.30 -19.01
CA ASP A 44 1.74 15.46 -20.36
C ASP A 44 3.17 16.01 -20.38
N GLN A 45 3.55 16.79 -19.39
CA GLN A 45 4.91 17.33 -19.20
C GLN A 45 5.87 16.29 -18.60
N GLY A 46 5.36 15.10 -18.19
CA GLY A 46 6.15 14.06 -17.53
C GLY A 46 6.36 14.31 -16.04
N GLU A 47 5.64 15.27 -15.46
CA GLU A 47 5.65 15.50 -14.02
C GLU A 47 4.88 14.40 -13.30
N ARG A 48 5.37 14.02 -12.13
CA ARG A 48 4.80 12.99 -11.29
C ARG A 48 3.80 13.58 -10.29
N LEU A 49 2.60 13.04 -10.28
CA LEU A 49 1.53 13.36 -9.34
C LEU A 49 1.31 12.15 -8.42
N VAL A 50 1.04 12.37 -7.14
CA VAL A 50 0.85 11.28 -6.15
C VAL A 50 -0.35 11.59 -5.25
N GLY A 51 -1.14 10.58 -4.95
CA GLY A 51 -2.29 10.68 -4.05
C GLY A 51 -3.55 11.18 -4.74
N GLN A 52 -4.30 12.05 -4.08
CA GLN A 52 -5.61 12.50 -4.55
C GLN A 52 -5.55 13.21 -5.91
N ILE A 53 -4.53 14.01 -6.16
CA ILE A 53 -4.36 14.69 -7.44
C ILE A 53 -4.13 13.68 -8.60
N ALA A 54 -3.43 12.58 -8.33
CA ALA A 54 -3.27 11.49 -9.29
C ALA A 54 -4.59 10.74 -9.51
N LYS A 55 -5.35 10.50 -8.44
CA LYS A 55 -6.67 9.85 -8.51
C LYS A 55 -7.65 10.65 -9.35
N ASN A 56 -7.67 11.97 -9.22
CA ASN A 56 -8.61 12.84 -9.92
C ASN A 56 -8.50 12.77 -11.45
N GLN A 57 -7.34 12.42 -11.99
CA GLN A 57 -7.13 12.28 -13.44
C GLN A 57 -7.19 10.83 -13.94
N ALA A 58 -7.45 9.85 -13.08
CA ALA A 58 -7.43 8.43 -13.46
C ALA A 58 -8.38 8.10 -14.62
N ILE A 59 -9.53 8.76 -14.70
CA ILE A 59 -10.52 8.54 -15.76
C ILE A 59 -10.05 9.13 -17.10
N THR A 60 -9.42 10.29 -17.08
CA THR A 60 -8.98 11.01 -18.29
C THR A 60 -7.57 10.65 -18.75
N ASN A 61 -6.81 9.98 -17.89
CA ASN A 61 -5.41 9.60 -18.14
C ASN A 61 -5.13 8.17 -17.57
N PRO A 62 -5.90 7.15 -17.96
CA PRO A 62 -5.84 5.82 -17.35
C PRO A 62 -4.53 5.08 -17.63
N ASP A 63 -3.97 5.20 -18.83
CA ASP A 63 -2.74 4.52 -19.27
C ASP A 63 -1.47 5.03 -18.58
N ARG A 64 -1.54 6.20 -17.95
CA ARG A 64 -0.43 6.85 -17.24
C ARG A 64 -0.72 7.08 -15.75
N THR A 65 -1.80 6.46 -15.25
CA THR A 65 -2.18 6.49 -13.85
C THR A 65 -2.02 5.09 -13.25
N VAL A 66 -1.02 4.93 -12.41
CA VAL A 66 -0.63 3.66 -11.81
C VAL A 66 -1.23 3.55 -10.42
N PHE A 67 -2.02 2.52 -10.19
CA PHE A 67 -2.61 2.17 -8.90
C PHE A 67 -2.49 0.66 -8.66
N ALA A 68 -2.81 0.20 -7.46
CA ALA A 68 -2.70 -1.21 -7.05
C ALA A 68 -1.31 -1.84 -7.29
N VAL A 69 -0.25 -1.02 -7.29
CA VAL A 69 1.14 -1.47 -7.54
C VAL A 69 1.64 -2.49 -6.51
N LYS A 70 1.03 -2.53 -5.33
CA LYS A 70 1.32 -3.53 -4.30
C LYS A 70 1.07 -4.96 -4.78
N ARG A 71 0.20 -5.17 -5.78
CA ARG A 71 -0.02 -6.47 -6.43
C ARG A 71 1.18 -6.91 -7.29
N LEU A 72 2.04 -5.99 -7.68
CA LEU A 72 3.21 -6.24 -8.53
C LEU A 72 4.52 -6.36 -7.74
N ILE A 73 4.58 -5.73 -6.56
CA ILE A 73 5.82 -5.59 -5.80
C ILE A 73 6.40 -6.97 -5.42
N GLY A 74 7.67 -7.21 -5.77
CA GLY A 74 8.37 -8.46 -5.48
C GLY A 74 7.88 -9.67 -6.27
N ASN A 75 6.98 -9.48 -7.27
CA ASN A 75 6.43 -10.54 -8.09
C ASN A 75 7.12 -10.62 -9.45
N LYS A 76 7.21 -11.84 -9.99
CA LYS A 76 7.64 -12.08 -11.36
C LYS A 76 6.50 -11.78 -12.34
N PHE A 77 6.86 -11.28 -13.53
CA PHE A 77 5.89 -10.96 -14.58
C PHE A 77 4.99 -12.15 -14.95
N GLU A 78 5.55 -13.36 -15.00
CA GLU A 78 4.83 -14.59 -15.36
C GLU A 78 3.98 -15.16 -14.20
N SER A 79 3.98 -14.56 -13.01
CA SER A 79 3.16 -15.05 -11.90
C SER A 79 1.67 -14.90 -12.21
N LYS A 80 0.86 -15.80 -11.67
CA LYS A 80 -0.60 -15.81 -11.88
C LYS A 80 -1.25 -14.51 -11.44
N GLU A 81 -0.78 -13.96 -10.32
CA GLU A 81 -1.26 -12.71 -9.72
C GLU A 81 -1.00 -11.53 -10.66
N VAL A 82 0.20 -11.44 -11.23
CA VAL A 82 0.58 -10.37 -12.17
C VAL A 82 -0.19 -10.51 -13.48
N GLN A 83 -0.35 -11.73 -14.02
CA GLN A 83 -1.12 -11.95 -15.25
C GLN A 83 -2.62 -11.61 -15.04
N LYS A 84 -3.19 -11.92 -13.86
CA LYS A 84 -4.54 -11.49 -13.51
C LYS A 84 -4.64 -9.96 -13.43
N ALA A 85 -3.69 -9.31 -12.73
CA ALA A 85 -3.63 -7.86 -12.62
C ALA A 85 -3.52 -7.18 -14.00
N LYS A 86 -2.68 -7.71 -14.90
CA LYS A 86 -2.50 -7.21 -16.27
C LYS A 86 -3.79 -7.20 -17.08
N GLY A 87 -4.69 -8.17 -16.86
CA GLY A 87 -5.99 -8.22 -17.51
C GLY A 87 -7.01 -7.21 -16.98
N MET A 88 -6.76 -6.62 -15.81
CA MET A 88 -7.70 -5.73 -15.11
C MET A 88 -7.25 -4.27 -15.10
N LEU A 89 -5.94 -4.01 -15.17
CA LEU A 89 -5.37 -2.68 -15.00
C LEU A 89 -5.21 -1.97 -16.36
N PRO A 90 -5.52 -0.68 -16.44
CA PRO A 90 -5.52 0.06 -17.70
C PRO A 90 -4.13 0.45 -18.19
N TYR A 91 -3.11 0.39 -17.34
CA TYR A 91 -1.74 0.72 -17.69
C TYR A 91 -0.93 -0.53 -18.07
N SER A 92 0.18 -0.34 -18.77
CA SER A 92 1.01 -1.44 -19.26
C SER A 92 1.88 -2.03 -18.17
N ILE A 93 1.82 -3.36 -18.01
CA ILE A 93 2.74 -4.14 -17.18
C ILE A 93 3.66 -4.94 -18.10
N VAL A 94 4.97 -4.87 -17.87
CA VAL A 94 6.02 -5.45 -18.71
C VAL A 94 7.00 -6.25 -17.87
N ALA A 95 7.69 -7.20 -18.51
CA ALA A 95 8.79 -7.92 -17.89
C ALA A 95 10.05 -7.05 -17.88
N ALA A 96 10.74 -7.01 -16.74
CA ALA A 96 12.11 -6.52 -16.64
C ALA A 96 13.11 -7.59 -17.14
N GLU A 97 14.39 -7.22 -17.32
CA GLU A 97 15.44 -8.17 -17.72
C GLU A 97 15.61 -9.35 -16.75
N ASN A 98 15.43 -9.09 -15.46
CA ASN A 98 15.46 -10.11 -14.41
C ASN A 98 14.13 -10.88 -14.25
N GLY A 99 13.14 -10.61 -15.10
CA GLY A 99 11.81 -11.22 -15.08
C GLY A 99 10.82 -10.63 -14.06
N ASP A 100 11.16 -9.56 -13.35
CA ASP A 100 10.25 -8.89 -12.43
C ASP A 100 9.13 -8.13 -13.16
N ALA A 101 8.00 -7.96 -12.51
CA ALA A 101 6.89 -7.16 -13.03
C ALA A 101 7.17 -5.67 -12.88
N TRP A 102 7.29 -4.96 -13.99
CA TRP A 102 7.49 -3.53 -14.06
C TRP A 102 6.29 -2.84 -14.73
N VAL A 103 6.15 -1.56 -14.47
CA VAL A 103 5.13 -0.70 -15.12
C VAL A 103 5.79 0.11 -16.22
N GLN A 104 5.17 0.16 -17.38
CA GLN A 104 5.61 1.03 -18.48
C GLN A 104 4.67 2.22 -18.62
N VAL A 105 5.23 3.42 -18.56
CA VAL A 105 4.52 4.68 -18.83
C VAL A 105 5.26 5.40 -19.95
N ARG A 106 4.63 5.50 -21.13
CA ARG A 106 5.27 5.98 -22.36
C ARG A 106 6.53 5.14 -22.69
N ASP A 107 7.66 5.80 -22.84
CA ASP A 107 8.99 5.23 -23.12
C ASP A 107 9.77 4.80 -21.87
N LYS A 108 9.26 5.12 -20.68
CA LYS A 108 9.92 4.81 -19.41
C LYS A 108 9.33 3.59 -18.73
N LYS A 109 10.20 2.81 -18.12
CA LYS A 109 9.83 1.65 -17.29
C LYS A 109 10.17 1.95 -15.83
N TYR A 110 9.27 1.58 -14.93
CA TYR A 110 9.41 1.75 -13.49
C TYR A 110 9.21 0.40 -12.82
N SER A 111 10.10 0.06 -11.91
CA SER A 111 9.87 -1.08 -11.02
C SER A 111 8.70 -0.79 -10.06
N ALA A 112 8.07 -1.84 -9.56
CA ALA A 112 7.03 -1.68 -8.56
C ALA A 112 7.57 -1.01 -7.28
N GLN A 113 8.85 -1.22 -6.96
CA GLN A 113 9.56 -0.56 -5.86
C GLN A 113 9.66 0.94 -6.07
N GLU A 114 10.00 1.41 -7.27
CA GLU A 114 10.08 2.84 -7.58
C GLU A 114 8.72 3.51 -7.49
N VAL A 115 7.67 2.90 -8.02
CA VAL A 115 6.31 3.44 -7.92
C VAL A 115 5.85 3.50 -6.46
N SER A 116 6.12 2.45 -5.68
CA SER A 116 5.84 2.43 -4.24
C SER A 116 6.65 3.49 -3.49
N ALA A 117 7.90 3.71 -3.89
CA ALA A 117 8.74 4.76 -3.29
C ALA A 117 8.17 6.16 -3.52
N PHE A 118 7.50 6.42 -4.62
CA PHE A 118 6.84 7.70 -4.85
C PHE A 118 5.70 7.96 -3.85
N ILE A 119 4.96 6.90 -3.50
CA ILE A 119 3.93 6.97 -2.45
C ILE A 119 4.58 7.21 -1.09
N LEU A 120 5.64 6.44 -0.77
CA LEU A 120 6.39 6.59 0.49
C LEU A 120 7.02 7.98 0.63
N GLN A 121 7.51 8.59 -0.46
CA GLN A 121 7.98 9.98 -0.46
C GLN A 121 6.88 10.97 -0.09
N LYS A 122 5.64 10.77 -0.57
CA LYS A 122 4.48 11.60 -0.18
C LYS A 122 4.18 11.41 1.32
N MET A 123 4.25 10.18 1.84
CA MET A 123 4.05 9.90 3.28
C MET A 123 5.14 10.57 4.12
N LYS A 124 6.40 10.42 3.72
CA LYS A 124 7.54 11.08 4.35
C LYS A 124 7.36 12.60 4.38
N LYS A 125 7.04 13.20 3.24
CA LYS A 125 6.81 14.66 3.14
C LYS A 125 5.67 15.12 4.06
N SER A 126 4.56 14.40 4.11
CA SER A 126 3.45 14.72 5.02
C SER A 126 3.89 14.67 6.49
N ALA A 127 4.74 13.72 6.86
CA ALA A 127 5.28 13.61 8.20
C ALA A 127 6.25 14.75 8.52
N GLU A 128 7.14 15.10 7.60
CA GLU A 128 8.09 16.21 7.75
C GLU A 128 7.38 17.56 7.86
N ASP A 129 6.34 17.78 7.06
CA ASP A 129 5.53 19.01 7.14
C ASP A 129 4.79 19.13 8.47
N TYR A 130 4.30 18.00 8.99
CA TYR A 130 3.63 17.97 10.30
C TYR A 130 4.61 18.17 11.46
N LEU A 131 5.76 17.52 11.41
CA LEU A 131 6.75 17.53 12.50
C LEU A 131 7.64 18.78 12.49
N GLY A 132 7.77 19.46 11.35
CA GLY A 132 8.70 20.58 11.18
C GLY A 132 10.18 20.19 11.16
N GLU A 133 10.50 18.89 11.02
CA GLU A 133 11.86 18.36 11.02
C GLU A 133 12.00 17.21 10.00
N PRO A 134 13.22 16.93 9.49
CA PRO A 134 13.47 15.81 8.60
C PRO A 134 13.16 14.45 9.25
N VAL A 135 12.61 13.53 8.46
CA VAL A 135 12.31 12.16 8.86
C VAL A 135 13.20 11.20 8.07
N THR A 136 13.95 10.38 8.79
CA THR A 136 14.89 9.42 8.19
C THR A 136 14.50 7.97 8.39
N ASP A 137 13.69 7.68 9.41
CA ASP A 137 13.42 6.30 9.86
C ASP A 137 11.94 5.97 9.80
N ALA A 138 11.63 4.73 9.36
CA ALA A 138 10.27 4.26 9.25
C ALA A 138 10.11 2.78 9.65
N VAL A 139 8.91 2.45 10.12
CA VAL A 139 8.37 1.09 10.17
C VAL A 139 7.28 1.00 9.12
N ILE A 140 7.30 -0.03 8.26
CA ILE A 140 6.33 -0.19 7.17
C ILE A 140 5.59 -1.51 7.35
N THR A 141 4.27 -1.51 7.12
CA THR A 141 3.45 -2.72 7.20
C THR A 141 3.37 -3.44 5.85
N VAL A 142 3.20 -4.76 5.91
CA VAL A 142 2.95 -5.63 4.76
C VAL A 142 1.92 -6.71 5.13
N PRO A 143 1.19 -7.27 4.17
CA PRO A 143 0.34 -8.42 4.40
C PRO A 143 1.10 -9.60 5.03
N ALA A 144 0.43 -10.38 5.87
CA ALA A 144 1.08 -11.51 6.56
C ALA A 144 1.57 -12.61 5.59
N TYR A 145 0.90 -12.75 4.43
CA TYR A 145 1.27 -13.73 3.40
C TYR A 145 2.42 -13.29 2.48
N PHE A 146 2.91 -12.04 2.58
CA PHE A 146 4.05 -11.59 1.77
C PHE A 146 5.26 -12.48 2.02
N ASN A 147 5.85 -12.96 0.92
CA ASN A 147 7.10 -13.71 0.94
C ASN A 147 8.32 -12.78 1.13
N ASP A 148 9.48 -13.37 1.29
CA ASP A 148 10.73 -12.62 1.53
C ASP A 148 11.08 -11.67 0.39
N ALA A 149 10.81 -12.03 -0.87
CA ALA A 149 11.04 -11.16 -2.02
C ALA A 149 10.15 -9.91 -1.97
N GLN A 150 8.88 -10.05 -1.63
CA GLN A 150 7.94 -8.95 -1.49
C GLN A 150 8.28 -8.04 -0.29
N ARG A 151 8.68 -8.64 0.84
CA ARG A 151 9.15 -7.89 2.02
C ARG A 151 10.42 -7.10 1.72
N GLN A 152 11.39 -7.74 1.05
CA GLN A 152 12.62 -7.06 0.64
C GLN A 152 12.33 -5.94 -0.37
N ALA A 153 11.48 -6.18 -1.35
CA ALA A 153 11.06 -5.15 -2.32
C ALA A 153 10.37 -3.95 -1.66
N THR A 154 9.55 -4.19 -0.63
CA THR A 154 8.94 -3.11 0.18
C THR A 154 10.01 -2.33 0.96
N LYS A 155 10.99 -3.02 1.53
CA LYS A 155 12.12 -2.39 2.22
C LYS A 155 12.97 -1.55 1.25
N ASP A 156 13.20 -2.06 0.04
CA ASP A 156 13.93 -1.33 -1.00
C ASP A 156 13.17 -0.10 -1.49
N ALA A 157 11.83 -0.18 -1.61
CA ALA A 157 10.98 0.99 -1.88
C ALA A 157 11.16 2.09 -0.81
N GLY A 158 11.21 1.71 0.46
CA GLY A 158 11.51 2.64 1.56
C GLY A 158 12.89 3.29 1.40
N ARG A 159 13.91 2.51 1.05
CA ARG A 159 15.27 3.01 0.81
C ARG A 159 15.31 3.99 -0.38
N ILE A 160 14.64 3.68 -1.49
CA ILE A 160 14.51 4.57 -2.66
C ILE A 160 13.78 5.87 -2.27
N ALA A 161 12.82 5.80 -1.35
CA ALA A 161 12.13 6.98 -0.82
C ALA A 161 13.01 7.82 0.15
N GLY A 162 14.22 7.40 0.46
CA GLY A 162 15.12 8.06 1.42
C GLY A 162 14.73 7.79 2.88
N LEU A 163 14.18 6.59 3.16
CA LEU A 163 13.84 6.12 4.49
C LEU A 163 14.73 4.92 4.87
N ASN A 164 15.25 4.95 6.07
CA ASN A 164 15.84 3.79 6.70
C ASN A 164 14.72 2.95 7.33
N VAL A 165 14.39 1.83 6.68
CA VAL A 165 13.31 0.96 7.14
C VAL A 165 13.80 0.09 8.28
N GLN A 166 13.45 0.49 9.49
CA GLN A 166 13.87 -0.18 10.74
C GLN A 166 13.24 -1.57 10.86
N ARG A 167 11.95 -1.69 10.50
CA ARG A 167 11.23 -2.96 10.53
C ARG A 167 10.16 -3.01 9.44
N ILE A 168 9.90 -4.23 8.98
CA ILE A 168 8.68 -4.62 8.26
C ILE A 168 7.83 -5.42 9.24
N ILE A 169 6.56 -5.03 9.41
CA ILE A 169 5.60 -5.63 10.35
C ILE A 169 4.40 -6.14 9.57
N ASN A 170 3.82 -7.27 9.98
CA ASN A 170 2.59 -7.77 9.39
C ASN A 170 1.40 -6.86 9.73
N GLU A 171 0.58 -6.53 8.75
CA GLU A 171 -0.63 -5.70 8.89
C GLU A 171 -1.56 -6.19 10.01
N PRO A 172 -1.92 -7.50 10.10
CA PRO A 172 -2.77 -7.98 11.17
C PRO A 172 -2.10 -7.86 12.56
N THR A 173 -0.78 -7.97 12.65
CA THR A 173 -0.04 -7.74 13.89
C THR A 173 -0.08 -6.27 14.29
N ALA A 174 0.10 -5.35 13.34
CA ALA A 174 0.00 -3.91 13.59
C ALA A 174 -1.42 -3.51 14.04
N ALA A 175 -2.45 -4.07 13.41
CA ALA A 175 -3.85 -3.85 13.81
C ALA A 175 -4.13 -4.37 15.23
N ALA A 176 -3.64 -5.56 15.58
CA ALA A 176 -3.78 -6.13 16.92
C ALA A 176 -3.07 -5.27 17.98
N LEU A 177 -1.87 -4.78 17.70
CA LEU A 177 -1.12 -3.86 18.57
C LEU A 177 -1.87 -2.54 18.75
N ALA A 178 -2.39 -1.95 17.67
CA ALA A 178 -3.14 -0.70 17.73
C ALA A 178 -4.43 -0.83 18.54
N TYR A 179 -5.06 -2.00 18.55
CA TYR A 179 -6.23 -2.30 19.38
C TYR A 179 -5.89 -2.52 20.86
N GLY A 180 -4.60 -2.57 21.21
CA GLY A 180 -4.13 -2.74 22.60
C GLY A 180 -4.19 -4.17 23.11
N LEU A 181 -4.10 -5.15 22.21
CA LEU A 181 -4.15 -6.57 22.57
C LEU A 181 -2.85 -7.06 23.22
N ASP A 182 -1.75 -6.34 23.08
CA ASP A 182 -0.48 -6.59 23.77
C ASP A 182 -0.58 -6.56 25.30
N LYS A 183 -1.64 -5.90 25.82
CA LYS A 183 -1.90 -5.75 27.25
C LYS A 183 -2.87 -6.81 27.82
N LYS A 184 -3.33 -7.73 26.97
CA LYS A 184 -4.27 -8.80 27.37
C LYS A 184 -3.52 -10.11 27.61
N HIS A 185 -4.20 -11.01 28.35
CA HIS A 185 -3.71 -12.39 28.56
C HIS A 185 -3.68 -13.17 27.24
N ASP A 186 -3.01 -14.33 27.28
CA ASP A 186 -2.92 -15.26 26.17
C ASP A 186 -4.30 -15.46 25.52
N SER A 187 -4.37 -15.24 24.22
CA SER A 187 -5.63 -15.31 23.48
C SER A 187 -5.40 -15.63 22.00
N LYS A 188 -6.41 -16.21 21.38
CA LYS A 188 -6.50 -16.34 19.92
C LYS A 188 -7.45 -15.29 19.38
N ILE A 189 -7.03 -14.59 18.37
CA ILE A 189 -7.80 -13.52 17.74
C ILE A 189 -7.88 -13.74 16.23
N ALA A 190 -8.95 -13.26 15.64
CA ALA A 190 -9.08 -13.12 14.19
C ALA A 190 -9.03 -11.64 13.82
N VAL A 191 -8.21 -11.29 12.85
CA VAL A 191 -8.21 -9.97 12.21
C VAL A 191 -8.88 -10.12 10.86
N PHE A 192 -9.96 -9.37 10.66
CA PHE A 192 -10.74 -9.30 9.43
C PHE A 192 -10.48 -7.93 8.79
N ASP A 193 -9.77 -7.91 7.69
CA ASP A 193 -9.36 -6.70 6.99
C ASP A 193 -9.96 -6.67 5.59
N LEU A 194 -11.00 -5.87 5.39
CA LEU A 194 -11.61 -5.61 4.10
C LEU A 194 -11.22 -4.20 3.66
N GLY A 195 -10.17 -4.13 2.85
CA GLY A 195 -9.66 -2.90 2.29
C GLY A 195 -10.39 -2.45 1.02
N GLY A 196 -9.83 -1.43 0.34
CA GLY A 196 -10.36 -0.97 -0.94
C GLY A 196 -10.13 -1.94 -2.09
N GLY A 197 -9.03 -2.69 -2.08
CA GLY A 197 -8.66 -3.57 -3.19
C GLY A 197 -8.26 -4.99 -2.78
N THR A 198 -8.21 -5.29 -1.48
CA THR A 198 -7.87 -6.62 -0.94
C THR A 198 -8.77 -6.96 0.25
N PHE A 199 -9.02 -8.25 0.42
CA PHE A 199 -9.63 -8.82 1.61
C PHE A 199 -8.66 -9.80 2.25
N ASP A 200 -8.37 -9.61 3.53
CA ASP A 200 -7.46 -10.45 4.29
C ASP A 200 -8.08 -10.88 5.63
N VAL A 201 -7.95 -12.15 5.96
CA VAL A 201 -8.32 -12.67 7.27
C VAL A 201 -7.13 -13.43 7.85
N SER A 202 -6.75 -13.10 9.07
CA SER A 202 -5.62 -13.70 9.76
C SER A 202 -6.01 -14.16 11.16
N VAL A 203 -5.57 -15.33 11.55
CA VAL A 203 -5.69 -15.84 12.92
C VAL A 203 -4.34 -15.69 13.60
N LEU A 204 -4.32 -14.98 14.72
CA LEU A 204 -3.13 -14.75 15.53
C LEU A 204 -3.30 -15.41 16.90
N GLU A 205 -2.20 -15.90 17.43
CA GLU A 205 -2.09 -16.32 18.83
C GLU A 205 -1.21 -15.32 19.58
N LEU A 206 -1.72 -14.84 20.70
CA LEU A 206 -1.01 -13.98 21.64
C LEU A 206 -0.58 -14.81 22.82
N GLY A 207 0.70 -14.78 23.14
CA GLY A 207 1.25 -15.47 24.31
C GLY A 207 2.57 -14.83 24.73
N GLY A 208 2.75 -14.56 26.02
CA GLY A 208 3.99 -13.99 26.55
C GLY A 208 4.42 -12.65 25.92
N GLY A 209 3.48 -11.85 25.40
CA GLY A 209 3.79 -10.57 24.71
C GLY A 209 4.21 -10.74 23.24
N VAL A 210 4.12 -11.96 22.69
CA VAL A 210 4.47 -12.28 21.30
C VAL A 210 3.18 -12.48 20.49
N PHE A 211 3.15 -11.92 19.27
CA PHE A 211 2.09 -12.14 18.28
C PHE A 211 2.59 -13.14 17.23
N GLU A 212 1.98 -14.29 17.16
CA GLU A 212 2.26 -15.31 16.15
C GLU A 212 1.10 -15.44 15.18
N VAL A 213 1.35 -15.26 13.87
CA VAL A 213 0.35 -15.49 12.83
C VAL A 213 0.27 -17.00 12.59
N LYS A 214 -0.85 -17.61 12.97
CA LYS A 214 -1.10 -19.07 12.82
C LYS A 214 -1.59 -19.42 11.42
N SER A 215 -2.43 -18.57 10.84
CA SER A 215 -2.91 -18.74 9.47
C SER A 215 -3.34 -17.39 8.89
N THR A 216 -3.25 -17.29 7.58
CA THR A 216 -3.76 -16.13 6.82
C THR A 216 -4.34 -16.63 5.51
N ASN A 217 -5.43 -15.99 5.07
CA ASN A 217 -6.07 -16.24 3.79
C ASN A 217 -6.78 -14.97 3.35
N GLY A 218 -7.24 -14.91 2.11
CA GLY A 218 -7.95 -13.75 1.59
C GLY A 218 -8.06 -13.77 0.08
N ASP A 219 -8.46 -12.64 -0.48
CA ASP A 219 -8.50 -12.40 -1.93
C ASP A 219 -7.84 -11.05 -2.24
N THR A 220 -6.75 -11.09 -2.98
CA THR A 220 -5.99 -9.90 -3.40
C THR A 220 -6.69 -9.09 -4.49
N PHE A 221 -7.88 -9.52 -4.93
CA PHE A 221 -8.72 -8.87 -5.94
C PHE A 221 -10.17 -8.71 -5.45
N LEU A 222 -10.37 -8.58 -4.14
CA LEU A 222 -11.68 -8.31 -3.53
C LEU A 222 -11.55 -7.17 -2.53
N GLY A 223 -12.28 -6.09 -2.74
CA GLY A 223 -12.32 -4.93 -1.86
C GLY A 223 -13.44 -3.97 -2.20
N GLY A 224 -13.47 -2.81 -1.55
CA GLY A 224 -14.50 -1.80 -1.77
C GLY A 224 -14.63 -1.34 -3.22
N GLU A 225 -13.52 -1.27 -3.96
CA GLU A 225 -13.52 -0.91 -5.38
C GLU A 225 -14.30 -1.91 -6.26
N ASP A 226 -14.31 -3.21 -5.89
CA ASP A 226 -15.07 -4.23 -6.61
C ASP A 226 -16.59 -4.07 -6.37
N PHE A 227 -16.98 -3.67 -5.16
CA PHE A 227 -18.38 -3.33 -4.87
C PHE A 227 -18.82 -2.09 -5.64
N ASP A 228 -18.00 -1.05 -5.69
CA ASP A 228 -18.25 0.16 -6.47
C ASP A 228 -18.43 -0.17 -7.97
N LEU A 229 -17.54 -1.02 -8.52
CA LEU A 229 -17.65 -1.48 -9.92
C LEU A 229 -18.96 -2.20 -10.21
N ARG A 230 -19.48 -3.03 -9.30
CA ARG A 230 -20.78 -3.68 -9.46
C ARG A 230 -21.93 -2.68 -9.54
N ILE A 231 -21.85 -1.59 -8.77
CA ILE A 231 -22.85 -0.51 -8.85
C ILE A 231 -22.73 0.22 -10.19
N VAL A 232 -21.52 0.51 -10.65
CA VAL A 232 -21.27 1.13 -11.97
C VAL A 232 -21.81 0.27 -13.11
N GLU A 233 -21.53 -1.04 -13.10
CA GLU A 233 -22.06 -2.00 -14.08
C GLU A 233 -23.59 -2.03 -14.09
N TRP A 234 -24.20 -2.04 -12.91
CA TRP A 234 -25.65 -2.03 -12.79
C TRP A 234 -26.24 -0.73 -13.36
N LEU A 235 -25.68 0.44 -13.00
CA LEU A 235 -26.12 1.73 -13.54
C LEU A 235 -25.98 1.80 -15.06
N ALA A 236 -24.86 1.33 -15.61
CA ALA A 236 -24.65 1.31 -17.05
C ALA A 236 -25.68 0.44 -17.78
N ASN A 237 -25.99 -0.74 -17.23
CA ASN A 237 -26.99 -1.63 -17.77
C ASN A 237 -28.42 -1.03 -17.70
N GLU A 238 -28.74 -0.33 -16.61
CA GLU A 238 -30.04 0.35 -16.50
C GLU A 238 -30.17 1.52 -17.49
N PHE A 239 -29.07 2.27 -17.70
CA PHE A 239 -29.08 3.37 -18.66
C PHE A 239 -29.19 2.93 -20.13
N GLN A 240 -28.78 1.70 -20.45
CA GLN A 240 -28.88 1.13 -21.81
C GLN A 240 -30.30 0.58 -22.16
N LYS A 241 -31.18 0.43 -21.19
CA LYS A 241 -32.57 -0.01 -21.38
C LYS A 241 -33.45 1.12 -21.92
#